data_7668560067f437f0613fa77e9ec11034
#
_entry.id   7668560067f437f0613fa77e9ec11034
#
_cell.length_a   1.000
_cell.length_b   1.000
_cell.length_c   1.000
_cell.angle_alpha   90.00
_cell.angle_beta   90.00
_cell.angle_gamma   90.00
#
_symmetry.space_group_name_H-M   'P 1'
#
loop_
_entity.id
_entity.type
_entity.pdbx_description
1 polymer ?
#
loop_
_entity_poly.entity_id
_entity_poly.type
_entity_poly.pdbx_seq_one_letter_code
_entity_poly.pdbx_strand_id
1 'polypeptide(L)'
;MRSFKTNQRFSYKNLIYKSLIFIATVSVIVYFLPNEGKFNYQFDINKPWKYGLLQASFDFPIYKNDIQVQKEQDSILADYQPYFQIDKEAEKNVLSKLREDYNKTLRHSLPGTDYVRYIERTLKALYEDGIIAGNDLKRMEEDSIIAIRLVDKNVATSRFIDQLYTVKEAYEYLLNADTTHYKKKILQQCNLNDYITPNLVYDEEKSEAAQKDLLSNISWANGFVLNGQKIIDRGEIVDEQTYNILESLRKEWEKRSDSVQEKRLTLAGQILYVGIFLFCFMAYLELFRADYYERKGTLTLLFALIVFFPVLSSIMVEQNLSSIYVVPFAMIPIIVRVFLDSRTAFMAHVTIILLCSITLRFPHEFILLQVVAGMVAIYSLRELSQRSQLLRTALVVFISYALLYFAFELIHEDDLTKLNTRMYIYFMINGILLPVSYTHLRAH
;
A
#
# COMPACT_ATOMS: atom_id res chain seq x y z
N MET A 1 17.88 -55.68 40.42
CA MET A 1 18.77 -54.89 39.60
C MET A 1 19.13 -55.64 38.34
N ARG A 2 18.38 -55.44 37.22
CA ARG A 2 18.74 -55.99 35.90
C ARG A 2 19.35 -54.84 35.08
N SER A 3 20.64 -55.00 34.83
CA SER A 3 21.45 -54.12 33.96
C SER A 3 20.89 -54.15 32.54
N PHE A 4 20.26 -53.07 32.10
CA PHE A 4 19.99 -52.82 30.71
C PHE A 4 21.25 -52.28 30.04
N LYS A 5 22.11 -53.19 29.55
CA LYS A 5 23.13 -52.86 28.55
C LYS A 5 22.45 -52.81 27.21
N THR A 6 21.95 -51.66 26.81
CA THR A 6 21.61 -51.38 25.43
C THR A 6 22.90 -51.03 24.66
N ASN A 7 23.39 -51.98 23.89
CA ASN A 7 24.39 -51.77 22.85
C ASN A 7 23.71 -51.00 21.72
N GLN A 8 23.53 -49.69 21.86
CA GLN A 8 23.17 -48.82 20.74
C GLN A 8 24.38 -48.64 19.83
N ARG A 9 24.51 -49.45 18.80
CA ARG A 9 25.29 -49.10 17.63
C ARG A 9 24.68 -47.85 17.05
N PHE A 10 25.28 -46.69 17.26
CA PHE A 10 24.92 -45.43 16.58
C PHE A 10 25.03 -45.67 15.08
N SER A 11 23.89 -45.95 14.44
CA SER A 11 23.86 -46.03 12.98
C SER A 11 23.81 -44.63 12.45
N TYR A 12 24.92 -44.11 11.96
CA TYR A 12 25.00 -42.77 11.32
C TYR A 12 23.90 -42.57 10.26
N LYS A 13 23.50 -43.67 9.60
CA LYS A 13 22.37 -43.64 8.63
C LYS A 13 21.03 -43.24 9.25
N ASN A 14 20.76 -43.66 10.50
CA ASN A 14 19.54 -43.30 11.21
C ASN A 14 19.58 -41.83 11.69
N LEU A 15 20.73 -41.36 12.13
CA LEU A 15 20.92 -39.95 12.51
C LEU A 15 20.75 -39.03 11.32
N ILE A 16 21.36 -39.35 10.18
CA ILE A 16 21.23 -38.59 8.93
C ILE A 16 19.75 -38.53 8.49
N TYR A 17 19.08 -39.68 8.54
CA TYR A 17 17.63 -39.73 8.16
C TYR A 17 16.77 -38.86 9.07
N LYS A 18 16.95 -38.89 10.39
CA LYS A 18 16.23 -38.08 11.36
C LYS A 18 16.50 -36.57 11.17
N SER A 19 17.76 -36.20 10.95
CA SER A 19 18.14 -34.81 10.65
C SER A 19 17.55 -34.33 9.32
N LEU A 20 17.56 -35.16 8.29
CA LEU A 20 17.03 -34.83 6.99
C LEU A 20 15.50 -34.61 7.03
N ILE A 21 14.75 -35.49 7.70
CA ILE A 21 13.30 -35.34 7.85
C ILE A 21 12.95 -34.11 8.66
N PHE A 22 13.73 -33.77 9.70
CA PHE A 22 13.58 -32.55 10.48
C PHE A 22 13.75 -31.30 9.62
N ILE A 23 14.89 -31.19 8.93
CA ILE A 23 15.20 -30.05 8.07
C ILE A 23 14.19 -29.90 6.94
N ALA A 24 13.82 -31.00 6.28
CA ALA A 24 12.81 -31.00 5.23
C ALA A 24 11.47 -30.51 5.74
N THR A 25 11.04 -30.97 6.93
CA THR A 25 9.77 -30.56 7.55
C THR A 25 9.78 -29.06 7.88
N VAL A 26 10.85 -28.56 8.53
CA VAL A 26 11.00 -27.12 8.80
C VAL A 26 10.92 -26.32 7.49
N SER A 27 11.69 -26.72 6.48
CA SER A 27 11.74 -26.02 5.20
C SER A 27 10.39 -25.97 4.49
N VAL A 28 9.68 -27.09 4.46
CA VAL A 28 8.36 -27.14 3.80
C VAL A 28 7.34 -26.31 4.55
N ILE A 29 7.25 -26.43 5.87
CA ILE A 29 6.29 -25.64 6.66
C ILE A 29 6.59 -24.16 6.50
N VAL A 30 7.83 -23.72 6.69
CA VAL A 30 8.25 -22.30 6.58
C VAL A 30 7.98 -21.75 5.17
N TYR A 31 8.19 -22.55 4.12
CA TYR A 31 7.90 -22.13 2.74
C TYR A 31 6.42 -21.78 2.52
N PHE A 32 5.50 -22.55 3.14
CA PHE A 32 4.06 -22.34 3.03
C PHE A 32 3.50 -21.38 4.10
N LEU A 33 4.28 -21.01 5.13
CA LEU A 33 3.81 -20.02 6.10
C LEU A 33 3.61 -18.68 5.39
N PRO A 34 2.51 -17.96 5.70
CA PRO A 34 2.28 -16.65 5.12
C PRO A 34 3.46 -15.73 5.48
N ASN A 35 4.05 -15.13 4.45
CA ASN A 35 4.96 -14.03 4.66
C ASN A 35 4.15 -12.86 5.17
N GLU A 36 4.38 -12.43 6.41
CA GLU A 36 3.76 -11.21 6.94
C GLU A 36 4.13 -10.04 6.03
N GLY A 37 3.13 -9.48 5.38
CA GLY A 37 3.33 -8.37 4.45
C GLY A 37 2.16 -8.15 3.50
N LYS A 38 1.26 -9.12 3.36
CA LYS A 38 0.04 -8.89 2.57
C LYS A 38 -1.03 -8.23 3.45
N PHE A 39 -1.46 -7.05 3.03
CA PHE A 39 -2.63 -6.40 3.57
C PHE A 39 -3.88 -7.20 3.16
N ASN A 40 -4.40 -8.02 4.09
CA ASN A 40 -5.44 -9.02 3.80
C ASN A 40 -6.88 -8.50 3.98
N TYR A 41 -7.09 -7.18 3.97
CA TYR A 41 -8.41 -6.60 4.09
C TYR A 41 -8.94 -6.19 2.71
N GLN A 42 -10.16 -6.62 2.39
CA GLN A 42 -10.90 -6.17 1.22
C GLN A 42 -11.98 -5.19 1.68
N PHE A 43 -11.97 -4.00 1.13
CA PHE A 43 -12.89 -2.93 1.47
C PHE A 43 -13.27 -2.12 0.23
N ASP A 44 -14.47 -1.61 0.24
CA ASP A 44 -15.02 -0.76 -0.81
C ASP A 44 -15.74 0.41 -0.14
N ILE A 45 -15.78 1.55 -0.82
CA ILE A 45 -16.51 2.74 -0.37
C ILE A 45 -17.99 2.41 -0.22
N ASN A 46 -18.63 2.94 0.82
CA ASN A 46 -20.04 2.78 1.16
C ASN A 46 -20.46 1.32 1.47
N LYS A 47 -19.50 0.43 1.75
CA LYS A 47 -19.81 -0.92 2.25
C LYS A 47 -19.45 -1.06 3.73
N PRO A 48 -20.18 -1.89 4.48
CA PRO A 48 -19.85 -2.13 5.87
C PRO A 48 -18.54 -2.92 6.00
N TRP A 49 -17.71 -2.54 6.98
CA TRP A 49 -16.50 -3.25 7.35
C TRP A 49 -16.84 -4.63 7.91
N LYS A 50 -16.32 -5.68 7.27
CA LYS A 50 -16.66 -7.09 7.57
C LYS A 50 -15.79 -7.70 8.66
N TYR A 51 -14.67 -7.06 8.99
CA TYR A 51 -13.68 -7.58 9.92
C TYR A 51 -13.90 -6.97 11.30
N GLY A 52 -13.18 -7.46 12.32
CA GLY A 52 -13.20 -6.86 13.65
C GLY A 52 -12.53 -5.50 13.72
N LEU A 53 -12.38 -4.98 14.94
CA LEU A 53 -11.69 -3.71 15.20
C LEU A 53 -10.32 -3.67 14.53
N LEU A 54 -10.10 -2.67 13.70
CA LEU A 54 -8.81 -2.36 13.08
C LEU A 54 -8.18 -1.16 13.76
N GLN A 55 -7.00 -1.38 14.32
CA GLN A 55 -6.15 -0.34 14.90
C GLN A 55 -4.86 -0.24 14.08
N ALA A 56 -4.30 0.96 14.04
CA ALA A 56 -3.00 1.17 13.42
C ALA A 56 -1.89 0.43 14.19
N SER A 57 -1.14 -0.41 13.50
CA SER A 57 -0.01 -1.14 14.10
C SER A 57 1.28 -0.32 14.13
N PHE A 58 1.31 0.83 13.47
CA PHE A 58 2.42 1.78 13.37
C PHE A 58 1.91 3.15 12.94
N ASP A 59 2.72 4.18 13.11
CA ASP A 59 2.43 5.52 12.62
C ASP A 59 2.56 5.56 11.09
N PHE A 60 1.57 6.15 10.42
CA PHE A 60 1.61 6.30 8.97
C PHE A 60 0.89 7.58 8.50
N PRO A 61 1.32 8.17 7.36
CA PRO A 61 0.66 9.32 6.77
C PRO A 61 -0.60 8.91 6.02
N ILE A 62 -1.60 9.78 6.04
CA ILE A 62 -2.80 9.66 5.21
C ILE A 62 -2.49 10.33 3.87
N TYR A 63 -2.26 9.54 2.82
CA TYR A 63 -1.99 10.05 1.49
C TYR A 63 -3.22 10.75 0.91
N LYS A 64 -2.98 11.87 0.23
CA LYS A 64 -4.01 12.49 -0.60
C LYS A 64 -4.31 11.59 -1.80
N ASN A 65 -5.57 11.57 -2.25
CA ASN A 65 -5.91 10.92 -3.50
C ASN A 65 -5.46 11.80 -4.69
N ASP A 66 -5.32 11.20 -5.87
CA ASP A 66 -4.80 11.89 -7.06
C ASP A 66 -5.69 13.10 -7.45
N ILE A 67 -7.00 13.02 -7.21
CA ILE A 67 -7.96 14.11 -7.48
C ILE A 67 -7.72 15.30 -6.54
N GLN A 68 -7.42 15.04 -5.27
CA GLN A 68 -7.12 16.09 -4.29
C GLN A 68 -5.80 16.78 -4.61
N VAL A 69 -4.76 15.98 -4.95
CA VAL A 69 -3.46 16.51 -5.37
C VAL A 69 -3.61 17.37 -6.61
N GLN A 70 -4.34 16.91 -7.60
CA GLN A 70 -4.56 17.66 -8.84
C GLN A 70 -5.32 18.96 -8.60
N LYS A 71 -6.38 18.95 -7.79
CA LYS A 71 -7.11 20.18 -7.43
C LYS A 71 -6.22 21.21 -6.71
N GLU A 72 -5.34 20.76 -5.81
CA GLU A 72 -4.39 21.66 -5.15
C GLU A 72 -3.33 22.18 -6.11
N GLN A 73 -2.84 21.34 -7.01
CA GLN A 73 -1.92 21.77 -8.08
C GLN A 73 -2.57 22.83 -8.96
N ASP A 74 -3.78 22.58 -9.45
CA ASP A 74 -4.53 23.52 -10.27
C ASP A 74 -4.80 24.84 -9.53
N SER A 75 -5.13 24.78 -8.24
CA SER A 75 -5.34 25.98 -7.41
C SER A 75 -4.08 26.80 -7.21
N ILE A 76 -2.93 26.14 -6.99
CA ILE A 76 -1.64 26.83 -6.82
C ILE A 76 -1.13 27.37 -8.13
N LEU A 77 -1.34 26.66 -9.23
CA LEU A 77 -0.94 27.11 -10.57
C LEU A 77 -1.82 28.24 -11.10
N ALA A 78 -3.07 28.40 -10.61
CA ALA A 78 -3.92 29.53 -10.96
C ALA A 78 -3.32 30.90 -10.57
N ASP A 79 -2.52 30.95 -9.51
CA ASP A 79 -1.83 32.15 -9.03
C ASP A 79 -0.37 32.23 -9.57
N TYR A 80 0.02 31.29 -10.43
CA TYR A 80 1.38 31.27 -10.98
C TYR A 80 1.60 32.40 -11.94
N GLN A 81 2.76 33.09 -11.80
CA GLN A 81 3.19 34.20 -12.65
C GLN A 81 4.56 33.85 -13.24
N PRO A 82 4.66 33.64 -14.57
CA PRO A 82 5.92 33.38 -15.24
C PRO A 82 6.82 34.60 -15.22
N TYR A 83 8.13 34.33 -15.25
CA TYR A 83 9.16 35.38 -15.20
C TYR A 83 9.55 35.84 -16.60
N PHE A 84 9.62 37.17 -16.75
CA PHE A 84 10.10 37.83 -17.92
C PHE A 84 11.22 38.80 -17.56
N GLN A 85 12.24 38.86 -18.37
CA GLN A 85 13.32 39.87 -18.26
C GLN A 85 13.07 41.02 -19.20
N ILE A 86 13.36 42.26 -18.74
CA ILE A 86 13.30 43.44 -19.58
C ILE A 86 14.63 43.61 -20.28
N ASP A 87 14.61 43.53 -21.61
CA ASP A 87 15.77 43.85 -22.46
C ASP A 87 15.85 45.37 -22.67
N LYS A 88 16.67 46.03 -21.87
CA LYS A 88 16.95 47.48 -21.99
C LYS A 88 17.83 47.84 -23.19
N GLU A 89 18.52 46.86 -23.78
CA GLU A 89 19.31 47.11 -24.97
C GLU A 89 18.40 47.27 -26.21
N ALA A 90 17.26 46.56 -26.25
CA ALA A 90 16.28 46.71 -27.30
C ALA A 90 15.79 48.17 -27.42
N GLU A 91 15.40 48.79 -26.27
CA GLU A 91 15.03 50.23 -26.25
C GLU A 91 16.12 51.14 -26.78
N LYS A 92 17.36 50.99 -26.26
CA LYS A 92 18.51 51.84 -26.68
C LYS A 92 18.81 51.68 -28.16
N ASN A 93 18.80 50.44 -28.66
CA ASN A 93 19.09 50.16 -30.06
C ASN A 93 18.05 50.77 -30.99
N VAL A 94 16.78 50.67 -30.63
CA VAL A 94 15.67 51.24 -31.39
C VAL A 94 15.73 52.76 -31.39
N LEU A 95 15.95 53.38 -30.24
CA LEU A 95 16.05 54.85 -30.17
C LEU A 95 17.29 55.40 -30.91
N SER A 96 18.41 54.70 -30.87
CA SER A 96 19.60 55.07 -31.64
C SER A 96 19.37 54.94 -33.15
N LYS A 97 18.74 53.83 -33.58
CA LYS A 97 18.33 53.61 -34.98
C LYS A 97 17.37 54.69 -35.47
N LEU A 98 16.36 55.04 -34.68
CA LEU A 98 15.41 56.10 -35.03
C LEU A 98 16.12 57.44 -35.26
N ARG A 99 17.09 57.80 -34.40
CA ARG A 99 17.84 59.04 -34.52
C ARG A 99 18.77 59.05 -35.76
N GLU A 100 19.37 57.91 -36.06
CA GLU A 100 20.21 57.75 -37.23
C GLU A 100 19.40 57.87 -38.54
N ASP A 101 18.27 57.16 -38.58
CA ASP A 101 17.37 57.14 -39.70
C ASP A 101 16.66 58.49 -39.89
N TYR A 102 16.40 59.22 -38.79
CA TYR A 102 15.91 60.60 -38.90
C TYR A 102 16.86 61.49 -39.67
N ASN A 103 18.15 61.41 -39.38
CA ASN A 103 19.17 62.24 -40.07
C ASN A 103 19.36 61.83 -41.53
N LYS A 104 19.14 60.58 -41.90
CA LYS A 104 19.35 60.05 -43.26
C LYS A 104 18.11 60.13 -44.14
N THR A 105 16.96 59.78 -43.69
CA THR A 105 15.74 59.52 -44.50
C THR A 105 14.48 60.19 -43.99
N LEU A 106 14.18 60.13 -42.71
CA LEU A 106 12.90 60.55 -42.16
C LEU A 106 12.73 62.10 -42.12
N ARG A 107 13.84 62.85 -42.16
CA ARG A 107 13.80 64.30 -42.13
C ARG A 107 13.02 64.90 -43.30
N HIS A 108 12.95 64.22 -44.44
CA HIS A 108 12.17 64.65 -45.59
C HIS A 108 10.66 64.20 -45.47
N SER A 109 10.33 63.24 -44.65
CA SER A 109 8.99 62.75 -44.53
C SER A 109 8.25 63.36 -43.31
N LEU A 110 8.97 63.83 -42.29
CA LEU A 110 8.43 64.46 -41.10
C LEU A 110 8.48 66.01 -41.19
N PRO A 111 7.35 66.71 -40.87
CA PRO A 111 7.22 68.17 -40.98
C PRO A 111 8.08 68.96 -40.02
N GLY A 112 8.62 68.33 -38.96
CA GLY A 112 9.43 69.01 -37.94
C GLY A 112 9.99 68.07 -36.88
N THR A 113 10.93 68.56 -36.07
CA THR A 113 11.59 67.86 -35.00
C THR A 113 10.62 67.41 -33.86
N ASP A 114 9.44 68.03 -33.77
CA ASP A 114 8.44 67.71 -32.74
C ASP A 114 7.83 66.32 -32.95
N TYR A 115 7.69 65.87 -34.20
CA TYR A 115 7.27 64.52 -34.54
C TYR A 115 8.27 63.46 -34.04
N VAL A 116 9.56 63.69 -34.18
CA VAL A 116 10.59 62.74 -33.68
C VAL A 116 10.56 62.68 -32.18
N ARG A 117 10.46 63.84 -31.48
CA ARG A 117 10.34 63.86 -30.00
C ARG A 117 9.07 63.13 -29.54
N TYR A 118 7.98 63.29 -30.25
CA TYR A 118 6.74 62.57 -29.95
C TYR A 118 6.97 61.06 -30.06
N ILE A 119 7.54 60.60 -31.20
CA ILE A 119 7.82 59.15 -31.41
C ILE A 119 8.77 58.65 -30.36
N GLU A 120 9.90 59.35 -30.06
CA GLU A 120 10.84 58.94 -29.00
C GLU A 120 10.18 58.85 -27.63
N ARG A 121 9.35 59.80 -27.25
CA ARG A 121 8.68 59.81 -25.95
C ARG A 121 7.66 58.69 -25.86
N THR A 122 6.87 58.46 -26.89
CA THR A 122 5.86 57.41 -26.92
C THR A 122 6.52 56.03 -26.95
N LEU A 123 7.60 55.84 -27.74
CA LEU A 123 8.34 54.58 -27.73
C LEU A 123 8.92 54.27 -26.33
N LYS A 124 9.54 55.29 -25.66
CA LYS A 124 10.04 55.08 -24.28
C LYS A 124 8.96 54.62 -23.35
N ALA A 125 7.79 55.24 -23.35
CA ALA A 125 6.67 54.84 -22.51
C ALA A 125 6.22 53.39 -22.82
N LEU A 126 6.13 53.02 -24.10
CA LEU A 126 5.78 51.64 -24.52
C LEU A 126 6.85 50.62 -24.08
N TYR A 127 8.13 50.97 -24.14
CA TYR A 127 9.21 50.10 -23.69
C TYR A 127 9.27 49.98 -22.16
N GLU A 128 8.86 51.03 -21.41
CA GLU A 128 8.73 51.02 -19.95
C GLU A 128 7.53 50.16 -19.51
N ASP A 129 6.42 50.20 -20.26
CA ASP A 129 5.25 49.38 -20.02
C ASP A 129 5.48 47.91 -20.40
N GLY A 130 6.26 47.68 -21.43
CA GLY A 130 6.67 46.37 -21.91
C GLY A 130 5.95 45.92 -23.19
N ILE A 131 6.77 45.55 -24.18
CA ILE A 131 6.31 45.01 -25.47
C ILE A 131 6.61 43.50 -25.48
N ILE A 132 5.54 42.71 -25.55
CA ILE A 132 5.63 41.24 -25.54
C ILE A 132 5.51 40.66 -26.95
N ALA A 133 6.17 39.52 -27.20
CA ALA A 133 6.00 38.80 -28.46
C ALA A 133 4.58 38.20 -28.52
N GLY A 134 3.91 38.30 -29.67
CA GLY A 134 2.51 37.84 -29.84
C GLY A 134 2.34 36.33 -29.60
N ASN A 135 3.38 35.53 -29.83
CA ASN A 135 3.34 34.11 -29.56
C ASN A 135 3.38 33.81 -28.03
N ASP A 136 4.14 34.59 -27.28
CA ASP A 136 4.22 34.41 -25.80
C ASP A 136 2.93 34.89 -25.15
N LEU A 137 2.32 35.98 -25.66
CA LEU A 137 1.02 36.42 -25.16
C LEU A 137 -0.06 35.37 -25.38
N LYS A 138 -0.16 34.78 -26.58
CA LYS A 138 -1.15 33.72 -26.88
C LYS A 138 -0.97 32.51 -25.96
N ARG A 139 0.27 32.08 -25.74
CA ARG A 139 0.59 30.99 -24.84
C ARG A 139 0.09 31.27 -23.42
N MET A 140 0.29 32.48 -22.92
CA MET A 140 -0.19 32.86 -21.58
C MET A 140 -1.72 32.93 -21.49
N GLU A 141 -2.39 33.39 -22.56
CA GLU A 141 -3.85 33.39 -22.64
C GLU A 141 -4.42 31.96 -22.65
N GLU A 142 -3.80 31.05 -23.41
CA GLU A 142 -4.16 29.63 -23.45
C GLU A 142 -3.96 28.95 -22.06
N ASP A 143 -2.90 29.31 -21.36
CA ASP A 143 -2.60 28.81 -20.01
C ASP A 143 -3.40 29.55 -18.90
N SER A 144 -4.31 30.47 -19.26
CA SER A 144 -5.12 31.28 -18.32
C SER A 144 -4.28 32.11 -17.32
N ILE A 145 -3.07 32.51 -17.72
CA ILE A 145 -2.19 33.35 -16.90
C ILE A 145 -2.70 34.81 -16.96
N ILE A 146 -2.90 35.42 -15.80
CA ILE A 146 -3.44 36.78 -15.69
C ILE A 146 -2.33 37.85 -15.54
N ALA A 147 -1.23 37.47 -14.94
CA ALA A 147 -0.12 38.37 -14.64
C ALA A 147 1.24 37.68 -14.81
N ILE A 148 2.25 38.48 -15.06
CA ILE A 148 3.66 38.06 -15.23
C ILE A 148 4.54 38.75 -14.19
N ARG A 149 5.70 38.17 -13.89
CA ARG A 149 6.75 38.78 -13.07
C ARG A 149 7.84 39.36 -13.96
N LEU A 150 7.91 40.70 -13.99
CA LEU A 150 8.98 41.41 -14.69
C LEU A 150 10.20 41.57 -13.80
N VAL A 151 11.34 41.08 -14.26
CA VAL A 151 12.62 41.20 -13.57
C VAL A 151 13.43 42.36 -14.17
N ASP A 152 13.65 43.38 -13.35
CA ASP A 152 14.60 44.46 -13.66
C ASP A 152 15.64 44.53 -12.53
N LYS A 153 16.92 44.41 -12.85
CA LYS A 153 18.04 44.52 -11.86
C LYS A 153 17.84 43.75 -10.58
N ASN A 154 17.43 42.50 -10.64
CA ASN A 154 17.12 41.61 -9.51
C ASN A 154 15.87 41.99 -8.68
N VAL A 155 15.05 42.90 -9.14
CA VAL A 155 13.73 43.18 -8.52
C VAL A 155 12.67 42.63 -9.45
N ALA A 156 11.82 41.78 -8.90
CA ALA A 156 10.67 41.22 -9.61
C ALA A 156 9.40 42.01 -9.24
N THR A 157 8.74 42.59 -10.26
CA THR A 157 7.46 43.30 -10.09
C THR A 157 6.37 42.54 -10.83
N SER A 158 5.18 42.43 -10.23
CA SER A 158 4.03 41.83 -10.91
C SER A 158 3.39 42.83 -11.86
N ARG A 159 3.08 42.38 -13.09
CA ARG A 159 2.35 43.16 -14.10
C ARG A 159 1.23 42.33 -14.69
N PHE A 160 0.06 42.91 -14.85
CA PHE A 160 -1.07 42.25 -15.51
C PHE A 160 -0.85 42.21 -17.03
N ILE A 161 -1.30 41.15 -17.67
CA ILE A 161 -1.14 40.92 -19.11
C ILE A 161 -1.85 42.01 -19.93
N ASP A 162 -2.99 42.51 -19.45
CA ASP A 162 -3.76 43.58 -20.08
C ASP A 162 -3.06 44.96 -20.11
N GLN A 163 -1.98 45.11 -19.34
CA GLN A 163 -1.12 46.29 -19.33
C GLN A 163 0.07 46.21 -20.28
N LEU A 164 0.27 45.06 -20.93
CA LEU A 164 1.35 44.86 -21.89
C LEU A 164 0.89 45.14 -23.31
N TYR A 165 1.81 45.51 -24.15
CA TYR A 165 1.52 45.73 -25.55
C TYR A 165 2.12 44.64 -26.43
N THR A 166 1.39 44.15 -27.39
CA THR A 166 1.95 43.44 -28.53
C THR A 166 2.57 44.46 -29.50
N VAL A 167 3.42 44.02 -30.39
CA VAL A 167 4.00 44.87 -31.46
C VAL A 167 2.91 45.60 -32.25
N LYS A 168 1.78 44.94 -32.51
CA LYS A 168 0.62 45.50 -33.20
C LYS A 168 -0.08 46.58 -32.36
N GLU A 169 -0.36 46.31 -31.14
CA GLU A 169 -1.02 47.26 -30.22
C GLU A 169 -0.13 48.46 -29.93
N ALA A 170 1.18 48.24 -29.73
CA ALA A 170 2.17 49.32 -29.58
C ALA A 170 2.20 50.24 -30.80
N TYR A 171 2.13 49.67 -32.01
CA TYR A 171 2.01 50.44 -33.25
C TYR A 171 0.70 51.23 -33.30
N GLU A 172 -0.43 50.62 -33.01
CA GLU A 172 -1.73 51.28 -32.99
C GLU A 172 -1.77 52.40 -31.95
N TYR A 173 -1.20 52.17 -30.75
CA TYR A 173 -1.08 53.18 -29.70
C TYR A 173 -0.23 54.35 -30.15
N LEU A 174 0.94 54.12 -30.73
CA LEU A 174 1.82 55.18 -31.23
C LEU A 174 1.16 56.05 -32.29
N LEU A 175 0.30 55.47 -33.13
CA LEU A 175 -0.45 56.21 -34.15
C LEU A 175 -1.64 57.02 -33.59
N ASN A 176 -2.19 56.62 -32.46
CA ASN A 176 -3.45 57.17 -31.93
C ASN A 176 -3.29 57.98 -30.63
N ALA A 177 -2.12 57.94 -29.95
CA ALA A 177 -1.94 58.53 -28.61
C ALA A 177 -2.12 60.06 -28.59
N ASP A 178 -1.77 60.76 -29.68
CA ASP A 178 -2.03 62.22 -29.81
C ASP A 178 -2.38 62.55 -31.23
N THR A 179 -3.63 62.39 -31.63
CA THR A 179 -4.15 62.69 -32.98
C THR A 179 -4.48 64.17 -33.16
N THR A 180 -4.51 64.94 -32.07
CA THR A 180 -4.79 66.41 -32.14
C THR A 180 -3.62 67.19 -32.64
N HIS A 181 -2.42 66.82 -32.22
CA HIS A 181 -1.20 67.54 -32.58
C HIS A 181 -0.43 66.87 -33.73
N TYR A 182 -0.54 65.54 -33.88
CA TYR A 182 0.22 64.77 -34.85
C TYR A 182 -0.68 64.01 -35.83
N LYS A 183 -0.47 64.27 -37.13
CA LYS A 183 -1.33 63.66 -38.16
C LYS A 183 -0.95 62.19 -38.38
N LYS A 184 -1.92 61.30 -38.15
CA LYS A 184 -1.79 59.83 -38.30
C LYS A 184 -1.25 59.42 -39.68
N LYS A 185 -1.70 60.08 -40.77
CA LYS A 185 -1.21 59.81 -42.15
C LYS A 185 0.29 60.04 -42.33
N ILE A 186 0.85 61.02 -41.63
CA ILE A 186 2.29 61.30 -41.70
C ILE A 186 3.07 60.22 -40.93
N LEU A 187 2.61 59.82 -39.76
CA LEU A 187 3.22 58.77 -38.96
C LEU A 187 3.20 57.41 -39.70
N GLN A 188 2.12 57.11 -40.42
CA GLN A 188 2.00 55.88 -41.22
C GLN A 188 3.02 55.80 -42.37
N GLN A 189 3.45 56.93 -42.90
CA GLN A 189 4.47 56.98 -43.99
C GLN A 189 5.91 56.69 -43.52
N CYS A 190 6.12 56.66 -42.20
CA CYS A 190 7.47 56.52 -41.61
C CYS A 190 7.85 55.07 -41.26
N ASN A 191 7.09 54.05 -41.69
CA ASN A 191 7.37 52.63 -41.39
C ASN A 191 7.74 52.36 -39.93
N LEU A 192 6.94 52.92 -38.97
CA LEU A 192 7.23 52.88 -37.54
C LEU A 192 7.29 51.46 -36.97
N ASN A 193 6.78 50.47 -37.68
CA ASN A 193 6.93 49.05 -37.29
C ASN A 193 8.39 48.62 -37.14
N ASP A 194 9.35 49.25 -37.88
CA ASP A 194 10.75 48.89 -37.81
C ASP A 194 11.43 49.32 -36.49
N TYR A 195 10.72 50.12 -35.68
CA TYR A 195 11.17 50.65 -34.39
C TYR A 195 10.39 50.06 -33.21
N ILE A 196 9.55 49.03 -33.44
CA ILE A 196 8.79 48.38 -32.40
C ILE A 196 9.20 46.91 -32.37
N THR A 197 10.03 46.55 -31.41
CA THR A 197 10.49 45.17 -31.17
C THR A 197 10.13 44.73 -29.77
N PRO A 198 9.78 43.46 -29.54
CA PRO A 198 9.56 42.97 -28.18
C PRO A 198 10.78 43.19 -27.31
N ASN A 199 10.58 43.68 -26.09
CA ASN A 199 11.62 43.84 -25.07
C ASN A 199 11.39 42.97 -23.83
N LEU A 200 10.31 42.21 -23.81
CA LEU A 200 10.05 41.21 -22.77
C LEU A 200 10.49 39.85 -23.28
N VAL A 201 11.49 39.29 -22.62
CA VAL A 201 12.05 37.98 -22.92
C VAL A 201 11.63 37.00 -21.83
N TYR A 202 11.00 35.89 -22.21
CA TYR A 202 10.61 34.83 -21.28
C TYR A 202 11.85 34.20 -20.64
N ASP A 203 11.91 34.15 -19.32
CA ASP A 203 12.96 33.49 -18.53
C ASP A 203 12.50 32.08 -18.17
N GLU A 204 12.82 31.13 -19.05
CA GLU A 204 12.40 29.73 -18.90
C GLU A 204 12.94 29.13 -17.59
N GLU A 205 14.23 29.32 -17.29
CA GLU A 205 14.89 28.74 -16.12
C GLU A 205 14.26 29.21 -14.82
N LYS A 206 14.00 30.53 -14.67
CA LYS A 206 13.35 31.06 -13.47
C LYS A 206 11.87 30.69 -13.38
N SER A 207 11.19 30.63 -14.51
CA SER A 207 9.78 30.26 -14.57
C SER A 207 9.58 28.82 -14.17
N GLU A 208 10.36 27.88 -14.70
CA GLU A 208 10.31 26.47 -14.34
C GLU A 208 10.73 26.24 -12.88
N ALA A 209 11.78 26.92 -12.41
CA ALA A 209 12.22 26.82 -11.03
C ALA A 209 11.12 27.28 -10.04
N ALA A 210 10.47 28.40 -10.35
CA ALA A 210 9.38 28.92 -9.53
C ALA A 210 8.14 28.01 -9.55
N GLN A 211 7.78 27.47 -10.71
CA GLN A 211 6.70 26.49 -10.82
C GLN A 211 6.98 25.23 -10.00
N LYS A 212 8.20 24.71 -10.12
CA LYS A 212 8.65 23.54 -9.36
C LYS A 212 8.66 23.80 -7.85
N ASP A 213 9.08 24.99 -7.43
CA ASP A 213 9.08 25.38 -6.01
C ASP A 213 7.65 25.44 -5.45
N LEU A 214 6.72 26.06 -6.18
CA LEU A 214 5.30 26.08 -5.82
C LEU A 214 4.72 24.68 -5.69
N LEU A 215 4.98 23.79 -6.64
CA LEU A 215 4.49 22.41 -6.62
C LEU A 215 5.16 21.58 -5.51
N SER A 216 6.41 21.85 -5.19
CA SER A 216 7.14 21.12 -4.12
C SER A 216 6.60 21.41 -2.72
N ASN A 217 5.93 22.54 -2.52
CA ASN A 217 5.33 22.94 -1.26
C ASN A 217 3.98 22.24 -0.98
N ILE A 218 3.45 21.49 -1.95
CA ILE A 218 2.21 20.72 -1.76
C ILE A 218 2.50 19.55 -0.82
N SER A 219 1.81 19.50 0.32
CA SER A 219 1.88 18.35 1.20
C SER A 219 1.25 17.14 0.52
N TRP A 220 1.97 16.04 0.45
CA TRP A 220 1.50 14.76 -0.08
C TRP A 220 0.59 13.98 0.89
N ALA A 221 0.43 14.48 2.14
CA ALA A 221 -0.38 13.88 3.19
C ALA A 221 -1.37 14.88 3.80
N ASN A 222 -2.58 14.41 4.13
CA ASN A 222 -3.61 15.16 4.83
C ASN A 222 -3.50 15.07 6.36
N GLY A 223 -2.61 14.23 6.89
CA GLY A 223 -2.42 14.00 8.31
C GLY A 223 -1.70 12.70 8.60
N PHE A 224 -1.71 12.28 9.87
CA PHE A 224 -1.07 11.05 10.32
C PHE A 224 -2.04 10.26 11.19
N VAL A 225 -1.95 8.93 11.10
CA VAL A 225 -2.59 7.99 12.03
C VAL A 225 -1.49 7.45 12.94
N LEU A 226 -1.72 7.53 14.26
CA LEU A 226 -0.75 7.09 15.26
C LEU A 226 -0.93 5.60 15.59
N ASN A 227 0.14 4.95 16.01
CA ASN A 227 0.10 3.56 16.49
C ASN A 227 -0.94 3.38 17.60
N GLY A 228 -1.75 2.33 17.52
CA GLY A 228 -2.85 2.05 18.45
C GLY A 228 -4.13 2.84 18.19
N GLN A 229 -4.14 3.84 17.31
CA GLN A 229 -5.34 4.60 16.95
C GLN A 229 -6.35 3.70 16.24
N LYS A 230 -7.62 3.76 16.66
CA LYS A 230 -8.74 3.09 15.99
C LYS A 230 -8.93 3.67 14.59
N ILE A 231 -9.02 2.78 13.59
CA ILE A 231 -9.31 3.16 12.20
C ILE A 231 -10.78 2.89 11.89
N ILE A 232 -11.25 1.65 12.09
CA ILE A 232 -12.62 1.23 11.81
C ILE A 232 -12.98 -0.01 12.63
N ASP A 233 -14.27 -0.17 12.95
CA ASP A 233 -14.78 -1.34 13.65
C ASP A 233 -15.83 -2.11 12.82
N ARG A 234 -16.14 -3.32 13.25
CA ARG A 234 -17.08 -4.22 12.57
C ARG A 234 -18.45 -3.58 12.42
N GLY A 235 -18.95 -3.56 11.18
CA GLY A 235 -20.27 -2.99 10.85
C GLY A 235 -20.28 -1.50 10.57
N GLU A 236 -19.19 -0.75 10.86
CA GLU A 236 -19.05 0.65 10.45
C GLU A 236 -18.96 0.74 8.92
N ILE A 237 -19.57 1.75 8.34
CA ILE A 237 -19.52 1.99 6.89
C ILE A 237 -18.18 2.63 6.55
N VAL A 238 -17.51 2.10 5.52
CA VAL A 238 -16.28 2.69 4.98
C VAL A 238 -16.67 3.94 4.20
N ASP A 239 -16.59 5.11 4.82
CA ASP A 239 -16.73 6.40 4.14
C ASP A 239 -15.47 6.76 3.34
N GLU A 240 -15.48 7.87 2.61
CA GLU A 240 -14.36 8.28 1.76
C GLU A 240 -13.09 8.58 2.58
N GLN A 241 -13.24 9.13 3.79
CA GLN A 241 -12.11 9.42 4.67
C GLN A 241 -11.47 8.13 5.19
N THR A 242 -12.29 7.22 5.69
CA THR A 242 -11.84 5.90 6.17
C THR A 242 -11.23 5.08 5.03
N TYR A 243 -11.80 5.17 3.82
CA TYR A 243 -11.22 4.53 2.63
C TYR A 243 -9.81 5.03 2.35
N ASN A 244 -9.58 6.36 2.38
CA ASN A 244 -8.26 6.95 2.16
C ASN A 244 -7.26 6.54 3.26
N ILE A 245 -7.72 6.43 4.51
CA ILE A 245 -6.89 5.93 5.61
C ILE A 245 -6.51 4.46 5.39
N LEU A 246 -7.47 3.61 5.02
CA LEU A 246 -7.24 2.18 4.75
C LEU A 246 -6.31 1.98 3.54
N GLU A 247 -6.49 2.76 2.49
CA GLU A 247 -5.63 2.73 1.31
C GLU A 247 -4.20 3.19 1.63
N SER A 248 -4.07 4.22 2.47
CA SER A 248 -2.78 4.70 2.95
C SER A 248 -2.08 3.66 3.82
N LEU A 249 -2.84 3.01 4.72
CA LEU A 249 -2.34 1.90 5.51
C LEU A 249 -1.87 0.75 4.62
N ARG A 250 -2.63 0.40 3.56
CA ARG A 250 -2.24 -0.64 2.59
C ARG A 250 -0.92 -0.31 1.91
N LYS A 251 -0.78 0.91 1.38
CA LYS A 251 0.45 1.38 0.72
C LYS A 251 1.67 1.33 1.65
N GLU A 252 1.51 1.77 2.90
CA GLU A 252 2.60 1.73 3.88
C GLU A 252 2.93 0.31 4.34
N TRP A 253 1.91 -0.54 4.45
CA TRP A 253 2.11 -1.96 4.76
C TRP A 253 2.91 -2.67 3.66
N GLU A 254 2.55 -2.44 2.40
CA GLU A 254 3.27 -2.98 1.24
C GLU A 254 4.72 -2.48 1.19
N LYS A 255 4.97 -1.19 1.39
CA LYS A 255 6.34 -0.63 1.45
C LYS A 255 7.20 -1.26 2.55
N ARG A 256 6.63 -1.46 3.74
CA ARG A 256 7.34 -2.09 4.86
C ARG A 256 7.60 -3.57 4.60
N SER A 257 6.61 -4.28 4.05
CA SER A 257 6.76 -5.70 3.71
C SER A 257 7.81 -5.97 2.64
N ASP A 258 8.18 -4.97 1.85
CA ASP A 258 9.21 -5.08 0.82
C ASP A 258 10.64 -4.89 1.35
N SER A 259 10.82 -4.48 2.61
CA SER A 259 12.14 -4.38 3.20
C SER A 259 12.79 -5.77 3.33
N VAL A 260 13.93 -5.97 2.67
CA VAL A 260 14.68 -7.26 2.69
C VAL A 260 15.08 -7.65 4.11
N GLN A 261 15.32 -6.67 4.97
CA GLN A 261 15.73 -6.90 6.36
C GLN A 261 14.59 -7.45 7.21
N GLU A 262 13.37 -6.91 7.07
CA GLU A 262 12.19 -7.40 7.79
C GLU A 262 11.79 -8.80 7.34
N LYS A 263 11.84 -9.09 6.04
CA LYS A 263 11.62 -10.44 5.49
C LYS A 263 12.59 -11.47 6.08
N ARG A 264 13.87 -11.11 6.25
CA ARG A 264 14.87 -12.01 6.87
C ARG A 264 14.60 -12.26 8.36
N LEU A 265 14.19 -11.23 9.10
CA LEU A 265 13.84 -11.38 10.52
C LEU A 265 12.59 -12.24 10.72
N THR A 266 11.55 -12.02 9.93
CA THR A 266 10.34 -12.84 9.92
C THR A 266 10.65 -14.29 9.58
N LEU A 267 11.44 -14.54 8.54
CA LEU A 267 11.87 -15.87 8.15
C LEU A 267 12.66 -16.57 9.29
N ALA A 268 13.61 -15.85 9.92
CA ALA A 268 14.36 -16.37 11.04
C ALA A 268 13.44 -16.72 12.23
N GLY A 269 12.48 -15.86 12.54
CA GLY A 269 11.45 -16.12 13.56
C GLY A 269 10.60 -17.35 13.25
N GLN A 270 10.16 -17.52 12.01
CA GLN A 270 9.39 -18.68 11.56
C GLN A 270 10.20 -19.97 11.66
N ILE A 271 11.47 -19.96 11.22
CA ILE A 271 12.37 -21.12 11.34
C ILE A 271 12.56 -21.50 12.81
N LEU A 272 12.80 -20.51 13.67
CA LEU A 272 13.01 -20.73 15.10
C LEU A 272 11.73 -21.30 15.75
N TYR A 273 10.56 -20.72 15.47
CA TYR A 273 9.27 -21.18 15.99
C TYR A 273 8.98 -22.63 15.61
N VAL A 274 9.00 -22.92 14.30
CA VAL A 274 8.74 -24.29 13.81
C VAL A 274 9.80 -25.26 14.34
N GLY A 275 11.07 -24.84 14.35
CA GLY A 275 12.20 -25.64 14.84
C GLY A 275 12.06 -26.02 16.30
N ILE A 276 11.63 -25.11 17.19
CA ILE A 276 11.42 -25.37 18.61
C ILE A 276 10.33 -26.44 18.82
N PHE A 277 9.16 -26.29 18.19
CA PHE A 277 8.06 -27.24 18.37
C PHE A 277 8.41 -28.63 17.82
N LEU A 278 9.05 -28.70 16.68
CA LEU A 278 9.52 -29.97 16.11
C LEU A 278 10.61 -30.61 16.96
N PHE A 279 11.54 -29.81 17.48
CA PHE A 279 12.58 -30.30 18.38
C PHE A 279 11.98 -30.86 19.68
N CYS A 280 11.02 -30.15 20.30
CA CYS A 280 10.30 -30.65 21.47
C CYS A 280 9.55 -31.95 21.18
N PHE A 281 8.91 -32.06 20.01
CA PHE A 281 8.24 -33.30 19.61
C PHE A 281 9.22 -34.46 19.38
N MET A 282 10.35 -34.19 18.70
CA MET A 282 11.41 -35.22 18.54
C MET A 282 12.01 -35.65 19.87
N ALA A 283 12.29 -34.72 20.77
CA ALA A 283 12.78 -35.00 22.11
C ALA A 283 11.77 -35.84 22.91
N TYR A 284 10.47 -35.53 22.79
CA TYR A 284 9.43 -36.37 23.37
C TYR A 284 9.48 -37.82 22.86
N LEU A 285 9.60 -38.01 21.53
CA LEU A 285 9.69 -39.34 20.94
C LEU A 285 10.96 -40.07 21.40
N GLU A 286 12.10 -39.42 21.43
CA GLU A 286 13.37 -40.00 21.84
C GLU A 286 13.37 -40.43 23.30
N LEU A 287 12.84 -39.58 24.20
CA LEU A 287 12.87 -39.83 25.65
C LEU A 287 11.76 -40.80 26.11
N PHE A 288 10.57 -40.72 25.55
CA PHE A 288 9.42 -41.45 26.05
C PHE A 288 8.90 -42.55 25.11
N ARG A 289 9.27 -42.50 23.82
CA ARG A 289 8.80 -43.40 22.76
C ARG A 289 9.91 -43.79 21.78
N ALA A 290 11.04 -44.27 22.35
CA ALA A 290 12.19 -44.69 21.59
C ALA A 290 11.87 -45.75 20.54
N ASP A 291 10.86 -46.62 20.80
CA ASP A 291 10.34 -47.62 19.85
C ASP A 291 9.76 -46.99 18.58
N TYR A 292 9.03 -45.88 18.69
CA TYR A 292 8.49 -45.13 17.55
C TYR A 292 9.57 -44.27 16.86
N TYR A 293 10.48 -43.71 17.65
CA TYR A 293 11.59 -42.90 17.14
C TYR A 293 12.58 -43.68 16.29
N GLU A 294 12.75 -44.98 16.55
CA GLU A 294 13.64 -45.86 15.77
C GLU A 294 12.97 -46.45 14.51
N ARG A 295 11.62 -46.53 14.48
CA ARG A 295 10.88 -47.04 13.35
C ARG A 295 10.70 -45.98 12.27
N LYS A 296 11.40 -46.09 11.12
CA LYS A 296 11.36 -45.12 10.02
C LYS A 296 9.92 -44.86 9.52
N GLY A 297 9.10 -45.91 9.33
CA GLY A 297 7.71 -45.77 8.86
C GLY A 297 6.83 -44.98 9.83
N THR A 298 6.96 -45.22 11.12
CA THR A 298 6.21 -44.47 12.14
C THR A 298 6.63 -43.00 12.19
N LEU A 299 7.95 -42.75 12.14
CA LEU A 299 8.47 -41.40 12.12
C LEU A 299 8.01 -40.64 10.86
N THR A 300 8.07 -41.30 9.68
CA THR A 300 7.58 -40.68 8.44
C THR A 300 6.08 -40.36 8.52
N LEU A 301 5.26 -41.25 9.05
CA LEU A 301 3.81 -41.02 9.22
C LEU A 301 3.53 -39.79 10.08
N LEU A 302 4.20 -39.70 11.23
CA LEU A 302 4.03 -38.56 12.15
C LEU A 302 4.44 -37.23 11.49
N PHE A 303 5.61 -37.21 10.85
CA PHE A 303 6.10 -36.02 10.18
C PHE A 303 5.29 -35.66 8.93
N ALA A 304 4.73 -36.66 8.22
CA ALA A 304 3.80 -36.39 7.11
C ALA A 304 2.54 -35.65 7.59
N LEU A 305 1.97 -36.06 8.74
CA LEU A 305 0.82 -35.37 9.34
C LEU A 305 1.22 -33.94 9.83
N ILE A 306 2.39 -33.80 10.44
CA ILE A 306 2.92 -32.52 10.89
C ILE A 306 3.16 -31.55 9.74
N VAL A 307 3.48 -32.02 8.55
CA VAL A 307 3.61 -31.18 7.33
C VAL A 307 2.24 -30.89 6.73
N PHE A 308 1.41 -31.93 6.57
CA PHE A 308 0.15 -31.83 5.84
C PHE A 308 -0.80 -30.78 6.42
N PHE A 309 -1.07 -30.79 7.74
CA PHE A 309 -2.06 -29.93 8.35
C PHE A 309 -1.63 -28.46 8.38
N PRO A 310 -0.41 -28.07 8.76
CA PRO A 310 0.03 -26.68 8.67
C PRO A 310 0.07 -26.14 7.24
N VAL A 311 0.50 -26.93 6.27
CA VAL A 311 0.47 -26.54 4.85
C VAL A 311 -0.95 -26.32 4.36
N LEU A 312 -1.87 -27.25 4.68
CA LEU A 312 -3.30 -27.10 4.37
C LEU A 312 -3.90 -25.86 5.03
N SER A 313 -3.58 -25.62 6.29
CA SER A 313 -4.01 -24.45 7.06
C SER A 313 -3.52 -23.16 6.40
N SER A 314 -2.25 -23.09 6.05
CA SER A 314 -1.65 -21.91 5.38
C SER A 314 -2.31 -21.64 4.02
N ILE A 315 -2.51 -22.64 3.19
CA ILE A 315 -3.17 -22.51 1.90
C ILE A 315 -4.62 -22.01 2.07
N MET A 316 -5.37 -22.57 3.02
CA MET A 316 -6.75 -22.14 3.26
C MET A 316 -6.86 -20.70 3.72
N VAL A 317 -5.95 -20.26 4.58
CA VAL A 317 -5.90 -18.87 5.06
C VAL A 317 -5.46 -17.93 3.94
N GLU A 318 -4.41 -18.26 3.19
CA GLU A 318 -3.88 -17.41 2.13
C GLU A 318 -4.88 -17.23 0.98
N GLN A 319 -5.57 -18.29 0.59
CA GLN A 319 -6.54 -18.26 -0.51
C GLN A 319 -7.95 -17.83 -0.10
N ASN A 320 -8.20 -17.56 1.22
CA ASN A 320 -9.53 -17.25 1.75
C ASN A 320 -10.63 -18.24 1.28
N LEU A 321 -10.27 -19.51 1.12
CA LEU A 321 -11.16 -20.52 0.54
C LEU A 321 -12.39 -20.79 1.41
N SER A 322 -12.17 -20.87 2.74
CA SER A 322 -13.24 -21.13 3.74
C SER A 322 -12.69 -20.88 5.14
N SER A 323 -13.56 -20.99 6.15
CA SER A 323 -13.11 -20.98 7.55
C SER A 323 -12.19 -22.16 7.85
N ILE A 324 -11.11 -21.92 8.58
CA ILE A 324 -10.17 -22.96 9.04
C ILE A 324 -10.86 -24.06 9.87
N TYR A 325 -12.00 -23.75 10.47
CA TYR A 325 -12.78 -24.67 11.29
C TYR A 325 -13.48 -25.77 10.49
N VAL A 326 -13.47 -25.70 9.17
CA VAL A 326 -13.92 -26.80 8.29
C VAL A 326 -12.92 -27.96 8.27
N VAL A 327 -11.62 -27.68 8.51
CA VAL A 327 -10.58 -28.70 8.51
C VAL A 327 -10.78 -29.66 9.70
N PRO A 328 -10.86 -30.98 9.48
CA PRO A 328 -11.09 -31.93 10.53
C PRO A 328 -9.82 -32.25 11.33
N PHE A 329 -9.35 -31.31 12.13
CA PHE A 329 -8.13 -31.48 12.94
C PHE A 329 -8.23 -32.61 13.96
N ALA A 330 -9.45 -32.93 14.43
CA ALA A 330 -9.68 -34.08 15.29
C ALA A 330 -9.34 -35.44 14.63
N MET A 331 -9.17 -35.47 13.30
CA MET A 331 -8.67 -36.62 12.58
C MET A 331 -7.21 -36.96 12.93
N ILE A 332 -6.39 -35.96 13.27
CA ILE A 332 -4.99 -36.15 13.63
C ILE A 332 -4.86 -37.15 14.80
N PRO A 333 -5.43 -36.88 15.98
CA PRO A 333 -5.32 -37.82 17.10
C PRO A 333 -6.01 -39.14 16.83
N ILE A 334 -7.05 -39.18 15.98
CA ILE A 334 -7.72 -40.44 15.59
C ILE A 334 -6.74 -41.29 14.80
N ILE A 335 -6.11 -40.77 13.77
CA ILE A 335 -5.14 -41.51 12.95
C ILE A 335 -3.97 -41.99 13.81
N VAL A 336 -3.36 -41.09 14.56
CA VAL A 336 -2.19 -41.46 15.38
C VAL A 336 -2.57 -42.52 16.41
N ARG A 337 -3.75 -42.42 17.05
CA ARG A 337 -4.18 -43.41 18.01
C ARG A 337 -4.43 -44.78 17.41
N VAL A 338 -4.95 -44.85 16.20
CA VAL A 338 -5.22 -46.14 15.52
C VAL A 338 -3.94 -46.91 15.25
N PHE A 339 -2.87 -46.21 14.90
CA PHE A 339 -1.58 -46.82 14.54
C PHE A 339 -0.60 -46.91 15.71
N LEU A 340 -0.75 -46.04 16.75
CA LEU A 340 0.21 -45.90 17.83
C LEU A 340 -0.52 -45.94 19.20
N ASP A 341 -0.43 -44.85 19.98
CA ASP A 341 -1.04 -44.75 21.28
C ASP A 341 -1.63 -43.37 21.58
N SER A 342 -2.46 -43.31 22.64
CA SER A 342 -3.17 -42.07 23.01
C SER A 342 -2.26 -40.92 23.45
N ARG A 343 -1.12 -41.22 24.09
CA ARG A 343 -0.18 -40.19 24.54
C ARG A 343 0.54 -39.53 23.36
N THR A 344 1.03 -40.36 22.45
CA THR A 344 1.63 -39.87 21.21
C THR A 344 0.63 -39.15 20.33
N ALA A 345 -0.63 -39.63 20.27
CA ALA A 345 -1.71 -38.96 19.54
C ALA A 345 -1.98 -37.56 20.08
N PHE A 346 -2.04 -37.39 21.40
CA PHE A 346 -2.23 -36.09 22.02
C PHE A 346 -1.05 -35.14 21.75
N MET A 347 0.19 -35.61 21.94
CA MET A 347 1.39 -34.79 21.71
C MET A 347 1.52 -34.34 20.23
N ALA A 348 1.27 -35.26 19.28
CA ALA A 348 1.27 -34.94 17.88
C ALA A 348 0.19 -33.91 17.54
N HIS A 349 -1.03 -34.09 18.06
CA HIS A 349 -2.14 -33.16 17.84
C HIS A 349 -1.82 -31.76 18.37
N VAL A 350 -1.38 -31.64 19.62
CA VAL A 350 -1.01 -30.33 20.19
C VAL A 350 0.09 -29.67 19.41
N THR A 351 1.13 -30.40 19.01
CA THR A 351 2.22 -29.86 18.20
C THR A 351 1.69 -29.31 16.87
N ILE A 352 0.83 -30.04 16.16
CA ILE A 352 0.27 -29.62 14.90
C ILE A 352 -0.63 -28.38 15.09
N ILE A 353 -1.49 -28.36 16.11
CA ILE A 353 -2.36 -27.21 16.39
C ILE A 353 -1.56 -25.95 16.70
N LEU A 354 -0.48 -26.05 17.48
CA LEU A 354 0.41 -24.93 17.76
C LEU A 354 1.12 -24.43 16.49
N LEU A 355 1.55 -25.34 15.60
CA LEU A 355 2.14 -24.97 14.32
C LEU A 355 1.11 -24.29 13.39
N CYS A 356 -0.14 -24.75 13.36
CA CYS A 356 -1.20 -24.13 12.57
C CYS A 356 -1.63 -22.76 13.12
N SER A 357 -1.56 -22.56 14.44
CA SER A 357 -2.04 -21.34 15.09
C SER A 357 -1.31 -20.06 14.65
N ILE A 358 -0.04 -20.16 14.21
CA ILE A 358 0.76 -19.02 13.76
C ILE A 358 0.17 -18.36 12.50
N THR A 359 -0.59 -19.10 11.70
CA THR A 359 -1.20 -18.58 10.46
C THR A 359 -2.53 -17.87 10.71
N LEU A 360 -3.04 -17.90 11.94
CA LEU A 360 -4.38 -17.46 12.26
C LEU A 360 -4.41 -16.11 12.97
N ARG A 361 -5.48 -15.35 12.70
CA ARG A 361 -5.71 -14.06 13.33
C ARG A 361 -6.12 -14.15 14.81
N PHE A 362 -6.89 -15.21 15.18
CA PHE A 362 -7.33 -15.48 16.55
C PHE A 362 -6.80 -16.82 17.03
N PRO A 363 -5.47 -16.90 17.33
CA PRO A 363 -4.84 -18.17 17.66
C PRO A 363 -5.37 -18.78 18.96
N HIS A 364 -5.74 -17.97 19.96
CA HIS A 364 -6.20 -18.45 21.28
C HIS A 364 -7.50 -19.25 21.19
N GLU A 365 -8.51 -18.69 20.50
CA GLU A 365 -9.78 -19.36 20.26
C GLU A 365 -9.58 -20.70 19.53
N PHE A 366 -8.79 -20.66 18.45
CA PHE A 366 -8.49 -21.86 17.68
C PHE A 366 -7.80 -22.94 18.51
N ILE A 367 -6.75 -22.59 19.27
CA ILE A 367 -6.01 -23.54 20.11
C ILE A 367 -6.96 -24.21 21.13
N LEU A 368 -7.76 -23.41 21.84
CA LEU A 368 -8.68 -23.92 22.84
C LEU A 368 -9.71 -24.90 22.24
N LEU A 369 -10.34 -24.51 21.15
CA LEU A 369 -11.32 -25.32 20.44
C LEU A 369 -10.71 -26.64 19.96
N GLN A 370 -9.55 -26.59 19.30
CA GLN A 370 -8.92 -27.74 18.69
C GLN A 370 -8.32 -28.70 19.71
N VAL A 371 -7.67 -28.19 20.76
CA VAL A 371 -7.10 -29.05 21.82
C VAL A 371 -8.19 -29.84 22.54
N VAL A 372 -9.32 -29.20 22.89
CA VAL A 372 -10.45 -29.88 23.55
C VAL A 372 -11.10 -30.91 22.62
N ALA A 373 -11.33 -30.52 21.33
CA ALA A 373 -11.87 -31.47 20.36
C ALA A 373 -10.97 -32.68 20.14
N GLY A 374 -9.65 -32.51 20.13
CA GLY A 374 -8.68 -33.59 20.05
C GLY A 374 -8.70 -34.50 21.28
N MET A 375 -8.81 -33.95 22.50
CA MET A 375 -8.98 -34.75 23.73
C MET A 375 -10.25 -35.58 23.68
N VAL A 376 -11.38 -34.95 23.30
CA VAL A 376 -12.66 -35.62 23.18
C VAL A 376 -12.62 -36.75 22.16
N ALA A 377 -11.95 -36.51 21.01
CA ALA A 377 -11.75 -37.55 20.00
C ALA A 377 -10.94 -38.72 20.53
N ILE A 378 -9.88 -38.49 21.31
CA ILE A 378 -9.08 -39.52 21.95
C ILE A 378 -9.93 -40.33 22.95
N TYR A 379 -10.69 -39.69 23.81
CA TYR A 379 -11.52 -40.37 24.81
C TYR A 379 -12.66 -41.18 24.18
N SER A 380 -13.31 -40.63 23.15
CA SER A 380 -14.41 -41.28 22.45
C SER A 380 -14.00 -42.57 21.76
N LEU A 381 -12.72 -42.73 21.41
CA LEU A 381 -12.18 -43.91 20.71
C LEU A 381 -11.59 -44.98 21.64
N ARG A 382 -11.97 -45.02 22.93
CA ARG A 382 -11.35 -45.92 23.91
C ARG A 382 -11.40 -47.43 23.53
N GLU A 383 -12.43 -47.85 22.77
CA GLU A 383 -12.58 -49.24 22.30
C GLU A 383 -12.90 -49.25 20.78
N LEU A 384 -11.90 -49.40 19.92
CA LEU A 384 -12.04 -49.45 18.46
C LEU A 384 -12.46 -50.85 17.96
N SER A 385 -13.73 -51.21 18.13
CA SER A 385 -14.22 -52.50 17.59
C SER A 385 -15.20 -52.36 16.43
N GLN A 386 -15.91 -51.24 16.27
CA GLN A 386 -17.02 -51.11 15.31
C GLN A 386 -16.99 -49.77 14.55
N ARG A 387 -17.43 -49.78 13.26
CA ARG A 387 -17.60 -48.59 12.43
C ARG A 387 -18.57 -47.56 12.99
N SER A 388 -19.60 -48.02 13.74
CA SER A 388 -20.58 -47.15 14.39
C SER A 388 -19.97 -46.22 15.44
N GLN A 389 -18.83 -46.58 16.03
CA GLN A 389 -18.13 -45.75 17.01
C GLN A 389 -17.57 -44.47 16.42
N LEU A 390 -17.21 -44.45 15.14
CA LEU A 390 -16.72 -43.25 14.46
C LEU A 390 -17.83 -42.22 14.28
N LEU A 391 -19.03 -42.62 13.92
CA LEU A 391 -20.17 -41.70 13.85
C LEU A 391 -20.49 -41.11 15.22
N ARG A 392 -20.42 -41.96 16.29
CA ARG A 392 -20.57 -41.46 17.66
C ARG A 392 -19.45 -40.48 18.03
N THR A 393 -18.20 -40.75 17.68
CA THR A 393 -17.05 -39.84 17.90
C THR A 393 -17.26 -38.54 17.18
N ALA A 394 -17.68 -38.58 15.92
CA ALA A 394 -17.95 -37.37 15.12
C ALA A 394 -19.03 -36.49 15.75
N LEU A 395 -20.13 -37.12 16.25
CA LEU A 395 -21.18 -36.40 16.94
C LEU A 395 -20.68 -35.74 18.25
N VAL A 396 -19.93 -36.51 19.07
CA VAL A 396 -19.41 -35.99 20.35
C VAL A 396 -18.38 -34.87 20.12
N VAL A 397 -17.53 -34.96 19.08
CA VAL A 397 -16.61 -33.90 18.67
C VAL A 397 -17.38 -32.64 18.21
N PHE A 398 -18.42 -32.81 17.39
CA PHE A 398 -19.27 -31.69 16.98
C PHE A 398 -19.92 -31.00 18.19
N ILE A 399 -20.50 -31.76 19.12
CA ILE A 399 -21.10 -31.20 20.32
C ILE A 399 -20.06 -30.47 21.17
N SER A 400 -18.85 -31.01 21.29
CA SER A 400 -17.77 -30.34 22.04
C SER A 400 -17.37 -29.01 21.44
N TYR A 401 -17.25 -28.91 20.09
CA TYR A 401 -17.02 -27.66 19.41
C TYR A 401 -18.15 -26.64 19.66
N ALA A 402 -19.40 -27.09 19.49
CA ALA A 402 -20.57 -26.23 19.64
C ALA A 402 -20.70 -25.66 21.06
N LEU A 403 -20.53 -26.51 22.08
CA LEU A 403 -20.60 -26.06 23.47
C LEU A 403 -19.45 -25.14 23.88
N LEU A 404 -18.23 -25.48 23.47
CA LEU A 404 -17.08 -24.69 23.84
C LEU A 404 -17.09 -23.32 23.12
N TYR A 405 -17.48 -23.30 21.85
CA TYR A 405 -17.64 -22.07 21.09
C TYR A 405 -18.75 -21.19 21.67
N PHE A 406 -19.89 -21.78 22.04
CA PHE A 406 -20.97 -21.08 22.72
C PHE A 406 -20.52 -20.47 24.04
N ALA A 407 -19.78 -21.24 24.86
CA ALA A 407 -19.20 -20.70 26.10
C ALA A 407 -18.22 -19.58 25.88
N PHE A 408 -17.40 -19.67 24.81
CA PHE A 408 -16.44 -18.62 24.43
C PHE A 408 -17.16 -17.33 23.98
N GLU A 409 -18.21 -17.45 23.18
CA GLU A 409 -19.03 -16.29 22.78
C GLU A 409 -19.73 -15.63 23.95
N LEU A 410 -20.28 -16.44 24.91
CA LEU A 410 -20.89 -15.87 26.13
C LEU A 410 -19.91 -15.08 27.02
N ILE A 411 -18.62 -15.38 26.95
CA ILE A 411 -17.59 -14.66 27.71
C ILE A 411 -17.25 -13.33 27.05
N HIS A 412 -17.35 -13.25 25.71
CA HIS A 412 -16.84 -12.10 24.95
C HIS A 412 -17.93 -11.18 24.38
N GLU A 413 -19.18 -11.70 24.24
CA GLU A 413 -20.32 -10.96 23.70
C GLU A 413 -21.38 -10.75 24.77
N ASP A 414 -21.76 -9.50 25.00
CA ASP A 414 -22.81 -9.15 25.97
C ASP A 414 -24.22 -9.39 25.43
N ASP A 415 -24.39 -9.73 24.15
CA ASP A 415 -25.66 -9.82 23.45
C ASP A 415 -25.79 -11.13 22.65
N LEU A 416 -26.71 -11.99 23.06
CA LEU A 416 -27.01 -13.27 22.42
C LEU A 416 -27.49 -13.15 20.96
N THR A 417 -27.97 -11.97 20.54
CA THR A 417 -28.43 -11.75 19.16
C THR A 417 -27.29 -11.62 18.15
N LYS A 418 -26.07 -11.40 18.65
CA LYS A 418 -24.86 -11.24 17.82
C LYS A 418 -24.10 -12.54 17.58
N LEU A 419 -24.59 -13.68 18.06
CA LEU A 419 -23.97 -14.99 17.91
C LEU A 419 -23.72 -15.33 16.42
N ASN A 420 -22.50 -15.75 16.10
CA ASN A 420 -22.14 -16.12 14.74
C ASN A 420 -22.60 -17.53 14.38
N THR A 421 -23.85 -17.67 13.96
CA THR A 421 -24.46 -18.97 13.62
C THR A 421 -23.73 -19.71 12.48
N ARG A 422 -22.94 -19.04 11.64
CA ARG A 422 -22.17 -19.68 10.56
C ARG A 422 -21.08 -20.62 11.09
N MET A 423 -20.54 -20.35 12.27
CA MET A 423 -19.52 -21.19 12.87
C MET A 423 -20.04 -22.61 13.17
N TYR A 424 -21.30 -22.75 13.60
CA TYR A 424 -21.92 -24.05 13.84
C TYR A 424 -22.05 -24.88 12.56
N ILE A 425 -22.26 -24.25 11.41
CA ILE A 425 -22.28 -24.94 10.12
C ILE A 425 -20.87 -25.49 9.79
N TYR A 426 -19.80 -24.73 10.06
CA TYR A 426 -18.43 -25.21 9.86
C TYR A 426 -18.10 -26.40 10.78
N PHE A 427 -18.53 -26.36 12.04
CA PHE A 427 -18.35 -27.48 12.96
C PHE A 427 -19.16 -28.72 12.52
N MET A 428 -20.34 -28.54 11.96
CA MET A 428 -21.13 -29.64 11.41
C MET A 428 -20.43 -30.28 10.20
N ILE A 429 -19.91 -29.48 9.28
CA ILE A 429 -19.13 -29.97 8.12
C ILE A 429 -17.89 -30.74 8.61
N ASN A 430 -17.15 -30.19 9.58
CA ASN A 430 -16.01 -30.85 10.21
C ASN A 430 -16.40 -32.22 10.79
N GLY A 431 -17.52 -32.29 11.52
CA GLY A 431 -18.05 -33.54 12.06
C GLY A 431 -18.40 -34.58 11.00
N ILE A 432 -18.94 -34.17 9.85
CA ILE A 432 -19.25 -35.06 8.71
C ILE A 432 -17.98 -35.57 8.02
N LEU A 433 -16.96 -34.73 7.89
CA LEU A 433 -15.70 -35.10 7.24
C LEU A 433 -14.91 -36.16 8.04
N LEU A 434 -15.05 -36.21 9.36
CA LEU A 434 -14.34 -37.16 10.22
C LEU A 434 -14.58 -38.65 9.84
N PRO A 435 -15.82 -39.17 9.75
CA PRO A 435 -16.05 -40.55 9.38
C PRO A 435 -15.75 -40.85 7.92
N VAL A 436 -15.95 -39.91 7.01
CA VAL A 436 -15.65 -40.08 5.58
C VAL A 436 -14.15 -40.28 5.36
N SER A 437 -13.32 -39.47 5.95
CA SER A 437 -11.86 -39.56 5.82
C SER A 437 -11.30 -40.85 6.38
N TYR A 438 -11.86 -41.36 7.51
CA TYR A 438 -11.42 -42.61 8.11
C TYR A 438 -11.84 -43.84 7.31
N THR A 439 -13.03 -43.86 6.70
CA THR A 439 -13.47 -44.97 5.86
C THR A 439 -12.58 -45.17 4.64
N HIS A 440 -12.09 -44.09 4.05
CA HIS A 440 -11.10 -44.13 2.97
C HIS A 440 -9.73 -44.67 3.41
N LEU A 441 -9.24 -44.27 4.59
CA LEU A 441 -7.96 -44.74 5.14
C LEU A 441 -7.91 -46.23 5.46
N ARG A 442 -9.05 -46.85 5.79
CA ARG A 442 -9.13 -48.29 6.12
C ARG A 442 -9.41 -49.18 4.90
N ALA A 443 -9.80 -48.60 3.76
CA ALA A 443 -10.08 -49.33 2.53
C ALA A 443 -8.81 -49.67 1.73
N HIS A 444 -7.68 -49.10 2.09
CA HIS A 444 -6.33 -49.40 1.60
C HIS A 444 -5.47 -50.00 2.71
#